data_ae926a9867ed3ea06cdbd7608ebecd63
#
_entry.id   ae926a9867ed3ea06cdbd7608ebecd63
#
_cell.length_a   1.000
_cell.length_b   1.000
_cell.length_c   1.000
_cell.angle_alpha   90.00
_cell.angle_beta   90.00
_cell.angle_gamma   90.00
#
_symmetry.space_group_name_H-M   'P 1'
#
loop_
_entity.id
_entity.type
_entity.pdbx_description
1 polymer ?
#
loop_
_entity_poly.entity_id
_entity_poly.type
_entity_poly.pdbx_seq_one_letter_code
_entity_poly.pdbx_strand_id
1 'polypeptide(L)'
;KRLHPLLPSLIEAMERHGHGAMDSETRRQLLTMSPATIDRVLKDIKASASGPRRRKGSTTIRRSVPVRTFSDWDDPAPGFVEADLVSHSGPYAKGAFSQTLVLTDIATGWTECAPLLVREQTVLITALAELRKLLPFPLLGFDTDNDSVFMNESVQEYCLRDNIELTRCRPYRKNDQAFVEQKNGAVVRKIVGYRRFEGLQATRELAKLYSSMRLFINFFQPSFKLKEKHRDGARVVKRYHRPATPYQRLLDDARTPEDTRLRLKAMYLTLDPVRLLRDIRLAQERLVDIADKPDGSAAADGEALPLEDFLSGLRIAWRGGEVNPTARPKPAVKRERRRPDPLLAVTAEL
;
A
#
# COMPACT_ATOMS: atom_id res chain seq x y z
N LYS A 1 18.32 -8.16 1.25
CA LYS A 1 17.79 -9.50 0.88
C LYS A 1 16.53 -9.43 0.00
N ARG A 2 15.52 -8.59 0.33
CA ARG A 2 14.23 -8.52 -0.41
C ARG A 2 14.37 -7.99 -1.83
N LEU A 3 15.21 -6.99 -2.05
CA LEU A 3 15.40 -6.35 -3.36
C LEU A 3 16.12 -7.26 -4.37
N HIS A 4 17.06 -8.07 -3.91
CA HIS A 4 17.90 -8.90 -4.78
C HIS A 4 17.12 -9.74 -5.81
N PRO A 5 16.08 -10.53 -5.44
CA PRO A 5 15.35 -11.32 -6.43
C PRO A 5 14.45 -10.48 -7.36
N LEU A 6 14.22 -9.22 -7.04
CA LEU A 6 13.44 -8.30 -7.89
C LEU A 6 14.32 -7.55 -8.90
N LEU A 7 15.64 -7.46 -8.68
CA LEU A 7 16.53 -6.65 -9.52
C LEU A 7 16.37 -6.90 -11.02
N PRO A 8 16.29 -8.15 -11.52
CA PRO A 8 16.16 -8.36 -12.96
C PRO A 8 14.92 -7.68 -13.54
N SER A 9 13.75 -7.97 -12.97
CA SER A 9 12.48 -7.43 -13.45
C SER A 9 12.34 -5.92 -13.20
N LEU A 10 12.96 -5.38 -12.15
CA LEU A 10 12.99 -3.94 -11.89
C LEU A 10 13.85 -3.21 -12.93
N ILE A 11 15.04 -3.72 -13.24
CA ILE A 11 15.92 -3.15 -14.27
C ILE A 11 15.20 -3.15 -15.62
N GLU A 12 14.60 -4.27 -16.02
CA GLU A 12 13.83 -4.37 -17.26
C GLU A 12 12.67 -3.37 -17.32
N ALA A 13 11.95 -3.16 -16.20
CA ALA A 13 10.89 -2.18 -16.13
C ALA A 13 11.44 -0.74 -16.28
N MET A 14 12.56 -0.43 -15.63
CA MET A 14 13.22 0.89 -15.75
C MET A 14 13.72 1.16 -17.16
N GLU A 15 14.37 0.19 -17.79
CA GLU A 15 14.86 0.28 -19.19
C GLU A 15 13.69 0.50 -20.17
N ARG A 16 12.59 -0.24 -20.00
CA ARG A 16 11.36 -0.11 -20.81
C ARG A 16 10.78 1.30 -20.78
N HIS A 17 10.88 1.97 -19.64
CA HIS A 17 10.34 3.33 -19.47
C HIS A 17 11.42 4.44 -19.66
N GLY A 18 12.60 4.09 -20.12
CA GLY A 18 13.66 5.06 -20.43
C GLY A 18 14.32 5.71 -19.23
N HIS A 19 14.27 5.08 -18.06
CA HIS A 19 14.94 5.55 -16.85
C HIS A 19 16.41 5.09 -16.77
N GLY A 20 17.20 5.52 -17.72
CA GLY A 20 18.63 5.21 -17.79
C GLY A 20 18.93 4.00 -18.68
N ALA A 21 19.55 4.26 -19.81
CA ALA A 21 20.23 3.22 -20.56
C ALA A 21 21.47 2.79 -19.74
N MET A 22 21.39 1.63 -19.09
CA MET A 22 22.55 1.05 -18.42
C MET A 22 23.42 0.37 -19.47
N ASP A 23 24.73 0.66 -19.41
CA ASP A 23 25.68 -0.13 -20.16
C ASP A 23 25.69 -1.60 -19.67
N SER A 24 26.14 -2.49 -20.52
CA SER A 24 26.11 -3.94 -20.26
C SER A 24 26.94 -4.34 -19.03
N GLU A 25 28.01 -3.63 -18.72
CA GLU A 25 28.87 -3.92 -17.58
C GLU A 25 28.19 -3.49 -16.27
N THR A 26 27.62 -2.27 -16.19
CA THR A 26 26.84 -1.80 -15.04
C THR A 26 25.64 -2.71 -14.78
N ARG A 27 24.94 -3.13 -15.84
CA ARG A 27 23.82 -4.09 -15.73
C ARG A 27 24.27 -5.43 -15.15
N ARG A 28 25.39 -5.96 -15.63
CA ARG A 28 25.97 -7.21 -15.13
C ARG A 28 26.37 -7.09 -13.66
N GLN A 29 27.02 -6.00 -13.27
CA GLN A 29 27.44 -5.75 -11.89
C GLN A 29 26.23 -5.68 -10.95
N LEU A 30 25.16 -4.96 -11.31
CA LEU A 30 23.93 -4.88 -10.52
C LEU A 30 23.29 -6.24 -10.32
N LEU A 31 23.22 -7.06 -11.36
CA LEU A 31 22.62 -8.39 -11.30
C LEU A 31 23.45 -9.40 -10.49
N THR A 32 24.76 -9.21 -10.40
CA THR A 32 25.68 -10.06 -9.63
C THR A 32 25.85 -9.62 -8.17
N MET A 33 25.34 -8.44 -7.79
CA MET A 33 25.47 -7.92 -6.42
C MET A 33 24.84 -8.84 -5.40
N SER A 34 25.58 -9.17 -4.35
CA SER A 34 25.04 -9.94 -3.23
C SER A 34 23.99 -9.13 -2.43
N PRO A 35 23.02 -9.78 -1.77
CA PRO A 35 22.08 -9.08 -0.88
C PRO A 35 22.76 -8.23 0.20
N ALA A 36 23.94 -8.65 0.69
CA ALA A 36 24.71 -7.92 1.69
C ALA A 36 25.35 -6.64 1.09
N THR A 37 25.82 -6.69 -0.15
CA THR A 37 26.35 -5.54 -0.87
C THR A 37 25.25 -4.50 -1.11
N ILE A 38 24.09 -4.92 -1.57
CA ILE A 38 22.90 -4.05 -1.75
C ILE A 38 22.50 -3.38 -0.44
N ASP A 39 22.47 -4.12 0.66
CA ASP A 39 22.10 -3.56 1.99
C ASP A 39 23.15 -2.54 2.47
N ARG A 40 24.45 -2.74 2.14
CA ARG A 40 25.53 -1.83 2.49
C ARG A 40 25.45 -0.52 1.70
N VAL A 41 25.27 -0.60 0.37
CA VAL A 41 25.11 0.57 -0.50
C VAL A 41 23.89 1.42 -0.12
N LEU A 42 22.79 0.78 0.29
CA LEU A 42 21.56 1.48 0.67
C LEU A 42 21.48 1.89 2.15
N LYS A 43 22.54 1.68 2.95
CA LYS A 43 22.53 1.89 4.41
C LYS A 43 22.16 3.33 4.79
N ASP A 44 22.80 4.29 4.17
CA ASP A 44 22.65 5.71 4.54
C ASP A 44 21.30 6.27 4.09
N ILE A 45 20.81 5.82 2.94
CA ILE A 45 19.48 6.17 2.42
C ILE A 45 18.36 5.61 3.34
N LYS A 46 18.58 4.44 3.97
CA LYS A 46 17.64 3.84 4.91
C LYS A 46 17.62 4.50 6.28
N ALA A 47 18.75 5.08 6.72
CA ALA A 47 18.87 5.67 8.06
C ALA A 47 18.02 6.94 8.21
N SER A 48 17.84 7.72 7.15
CA SER A 48 17.09 8.98 7.14
C SER A 48 15.55 8.83 7.21
N ALA A 49 15.00 7.62 7.19
CA ALA A 49 13.57 7.36 6.93
C ALA A 49 12.72 6.83 8.10
N SER A 50 13.13 6.83 9.38
CA SER A 50 12.44 6.09 10.46
C SER A 50 12.05 6.85 11.73
N GLY A 51 10.85 6.63 12.32
CA GLY A 51 10.30 7.21 13.57
C GLY A 51 9.44 6.25 14.46
N PRO A 52 8.89 6.64 15.65
CA PRO A 52 8.41 5.76 16.75
C PRO A 52 6.90 5.36 16.81
N ARG A 53 6.45 4.50 17.79
CA ARG A 53 5.19 3.72 17.83
C ARG A 53 4.29 3.84 19.07
N ARG A 54 2.96 3.51 19.01
CA ARG A 54 1.96 3.41 20.12
C ARG A 54 0.79 2.40 20.01
N ARG A 55 -0.13 2.27 21.04
CA ARG A 55 -1.14 1.16 21.25
C ARG A 55 -2.53 1.61 21.77
N LYS A 56 -3.62 0.78 21.92
CA LYS A 56 -4.94 0.35 21.71
C LYS A 56 -6.08 -0.11 22.55
N GLY A 57 -7.26 -0.46 22.30
CA GLY A 57 -8.38 -1.01 23.08
C GLY A 57 -9.62 -1.57 22.33
N SER A 58 -10.70 -2.18 22.92
CA SER A 58 -11.66 -3.10 22.31
C SER A 58 -13.06 -3.28 22.92
N THR A 59 -14.10 -3.94 22.27
CA THR A 59 -15.37 -4.54 22.78
C THR A 59 -16.31 -5.43 21.93
N THR A 60 -17.56 -5.60 21.76
CA THR A 60 -18.56 -6.53 22.27
C THR A 60 -19.39 -7.46 21.30
N ILE A 61 -19.60 -7.20 20.01
CA ILE A 61 -20.42 -8.06 19.09
C ILE A 61 -19.77 -9.43 18.74
N ARG A 62 -18.84 -9.81 19.53
CA ARG A 62 -17.85 -10.87 19.36
C ARG A 62 -18.36 -12.31 19.41
N ARG A 63 -19.65 -12.56 19.67
CA ARG A 63 -20.10 -13.94 19.95
C ARG A 63 -20.61 -14.71 18.72
N SER A 64 -21.13 -14.04 17.72
CA SER A 64 -21.69 -14.67 16.50
C SER A 64 -20.68 -14.88 15.38
N VAL A 65 -19.60 -14.09 15.35
CA VAL A 65 -18.57 -14.17 14.31
C VAL A 65 -17.52 -15.23 14.68
N PRO A 66 -17.24 -16.22 13.80
CA PRO A 66 -16.23 -17.25 14.05
C PRO A 66 -14.84 -16.66 14.31
N VAL A 67 -14.09 -17.32 15.18
CA VAL A 67 -12.69 -16.96 15.45
C VAL A 67 -11.78 -17.76 14.54
N ARG A 68 -10.88 -17.06 13.84
CA ARG A 68 -9.73 -17.68 13.17
C ARG A 68 -8.42 -17.22 13.79
N THR A 69 -7.45 -18.11 13.78
CA THR A 69 -6.10 -17.84 14.26
C THR A 69 -5.12 -17.92 13.09
N PHE A 70 -3.92 -17.38 13.27
CA PHE A 70 -2.87 -17.51 12.25
C PHE A 70 -2.63 -18.97 11.80
N SER A 71 -2.82 -19.94 12.71
CA SER A 71 -2.60 -21.35 12.43
C SER A 71 -3.71 -22.01 11.62
N ASP A 72 -4.89 -21.39 11.58
CA ASP A 72 -6.07 -21.91 10.88
C ASP A 72 -6.03 -21.55 9.37
N TRP A 73 -5.10 -20.68 8.99
CA TRP A 73 -4.84 -20.33 7.60
C TRP A 73 -3.85 -21.31 6.96
N ASP A 74 -4.34 -22.52 6.65
CA ASP A 74 -3.56 -23.54 5.94
C ASP A 74 -3.76 -23.35 4.43
N ASP A 75 -2.78 -22.71 3.79
CA ASP A 75 -2.72 -22.40 2.37
C ASP A 75 -4.05 -21.85 1.78
N PRO A 76 -4.59 -20.73 2.28
CA PRO A 76 -5.84 -20.18 1.78
C PRO A 76 -5.68 -19.74 0.31
N ALA A 77 -6.77 -19.85 -0.47
CA ALA A 77 -6.80 -19.29 -1.81
C ALA A 77 -6.68 -17.76 -1.77
N PRO A 78 -6.19 -17.09 -2.83
CA PRO A 78 -6.31 -15.64 -2.95
C PRO A 78 -7.78 -15.21 -2.82
N GLY A 79 -8.02 -14.18 -1.98
CA GLY A 79 -9.38 -13.69 -1.68
C GLY A 79 -9.75 -13.72 -0.20
N PHE A 80 -8.98 -14.41 0.65
CA PHE A 80 -9.11 -14.28 2.10
C PHE A 80 -8.21 -13.16 2.60
N VAL A 81 -8.80 -12.07 3.11
CA VAL A 81 -8.07 -10.88 3.52
C VAL A 81 -8.16 -10.64 5.02
N GLU A 82 -7.05 -10.23 5.62
CA GLU A 82 -7.04 -9.57 6.93
C GLU A 82 -7.28 -8.08 6.76
N ALA A 83 -8.10 -7.49 7.63
CA ALA A 83 -8.41 -6.07 7.62
C ALA A 83 -8.12 -5.40 8.97
N ASP A 84 -7.59 -4.19 8.92
CA ASP A 84 -7.34 -3.37 10.11
C ASP A 84 -7.43 -1.87 9.78
N LEU A 85 -7.57 -1.05 10.82
CA LEU A 85 -7.61 0.40 10.73
C LEU A 85 -6.35 1.04 11.28
N VAL A 86 -5.69 1.84 10.46
CA VAL A 86 -4.55 2.66 10.88
C VAL A 86 -4.99 4.09 11.16
N SER A 87 -5.00 4.48 12.43
CA SER A 87 -5.41 5.82 12.87
C SER A 87 -4.32 6.86 12.62
N HIS A 88 -4.66 7.98 11.98
CA HIS A 88 -3.76 9.12 11.77
C HIS A 88 -4.02 10.22 12.82
N SER A 89 -3.93 9.86 14.07
CA SER A 89 -4.23 10.75 15.21
C SER A 89 -3.07 11.64 15.65
N GLY A 90 -1.86 11.43 15.11
CA GLY A 90 -0.66 12.05 15.66
C GLY A 90 -0.42 11.64 17.12
N PRO A 91 0.15 12.54 17.92
CA PRO A 91 0.40 12.27 19.35
C PRO A 91 -0.86 12.26 20.22
N TYR A 92 -1.96 12.86 19.75
CA TYR A 92 -3.20 13.04 20.52
C TYR A 92 -4.37 12.33 19.85
N ALA A 93 -4.99 11.37 20.56
CA ALA A 93 -6.12 10.59 20.07
C ALA A 93 -7.50 11.27 20.32
N LYS A 94 -7.55 12.59 20.61
CA LYS A 94 -8.79 13.34 20.80
C LYS A 94 -9.23 14.01 19.50
N GLY A 95 -10.54 14.19 19.32
CA GLY A 95 -11.13 14.85 18.15
C GLY A 95 -11.19 13.94 16.90
N ALA A 96 -11.62 14.54 15.79
CA ALA A 96 -11.70 13.86 14.51
C ALA A 96 -10.31 13.72 13.88
N PHE A 97 -10.04 12.59 13.23
CA PHE A 97 -8.85 12.35 12.43
C PHE A 97 -9.13 11.24 11.41
N SER A 98 -8.46 11.34 10.28
CA SER A 98 -8.57 10.34 9.21
C SER A 98 -8.00 9.00 9.64
N GLN A 99 -8.55 7.93 9.09
CA GLN A 99 -8.06 6.57 9.27
C GLN A 99 -7.75 5.94 7.92
N THR A 100 -7.01 4.88 7.92
CA THR A 100 -6.79 4.06 6.73
C THR A 100 -7.30 2.66 6.97
N LEU A 101 -8.28 2.22 6.18
CA LEU A 101 -8.63 0.82 6.04
C LEU A 101 -7.53 0.13 5.24
N VAL A 102 -6.94 -0.91 5.79
CA VAL A 102 -5.92 -1.75 5.14
C VAL A 102 -6.49 -3.13 4.96
N LEU A 103 -6.52 -3.61 3.73
CA LEU A 103 -6.83 -4.99 3.38
C LEU A 103 -5.55 -5.68 2.93
N THR A 104 -5.28 -6.87 3.45
CA THR A 104 -4.12 -7.67 3.03
C THR A 104 -4.53 -9.11 2.77
N ASP A 105 -4.40 -9.55 1.53
CA ASP A 105 -4.63 -10.94 1.15
C ASP A 105 -3.60 -11.87 1.80
N ILE A 106 -4.08 -12.92 2.44
CA ILE A 106 -3.26 -13.84 3.23
C ILE A 106 -2.37 -14.70 2.33
N ALA A 107 -2.90 -15.14 1.19
CA ALA A 107 -2.18 -16.00 0.25
C ALA A 107 -1.00 -15.29 -0.40
N THR A 108 -1.22 -14.08 -0.93
CA THR A 108 -0.26 -13.38 -1.78
C THR A 108 0.42 -12.19 -1.10
N GLY A 109 -0.24 -11.62 -0.07
CA GLY A 109 0.13 -10.35 0.54
C GLY A 109 -0.26 -9.14 -0.32
N TRP A 110 -1.18 -9.31 -1.29
CA TRP A 110 -1.78 -8.19 -2.01
C TRP A 110 -2.43 -7.24 -1.02
N THR A 111 -2.16 -5.95 -1.18
CA THR A 111 -2.57 -4.96 -0.18
C THR A 111 -3.26 -3.79 -0.84
N GLU A 112 -4.46 -3.47 -0.37
CA GLU A 112 -5.20 -2.28 -0.74
C GLU A 112 -5.40 -1.39 0.48
N CYS A 113 -5.42 -0.08 0.26
CA CYS A 113 -5.61 0.91 1.32
C CYS A 113 -6.65 1.94 0.89
N ALA A 114 -7.59 2.25 1.78
CA ALA A 114 -8.56 3.33 1.60
C ALA A 114 -8.53 4.29 2.79
N PRO A 115 -8.49 5.61 2.57
CA PRO A 115 -8.64 6.55 3.65
C PRO A 115 -10.11 6.67 4.04
N LEU A 116 -10.37 6.78 5.33
CA LEU A 116 -11.69 7.04 5.91
C LEU A 116 -11.66 8.39 6.61
N LEU A 117 -12.60 9.27 6.27
CA LEU A 117 -12.74 10.58 6.92
C LEU A 117 -13.13 10.44 8.39
N VAL A 118 -14.06 9.54 8.64
CA VAL A 118 -14.59 9.23 9.97
C VAL A 118 -14.62 7.72 10.18
N ARG A 119 -14.57 7.33 11.46
CA ARG A 119 -14.65 5.93 11.87
C ARG A 119 -16.10 5.53 12.04
N GLU A 120 -16.76 5.26 10.94
CA GLU A 120 -18.17 4.92 10.87
C GLU A 120 -18.39 3.69 9.98
N GLN A 121 -19.36 2.85 10.34
CA GLN A 121 -19.64 1.58 9.66
C GLN A 121 -20.10 1.76 8.20
N THR A 122 -20.90 2.79 7.92
CA THR A 122 -21.39 3.10 6.58
C THR A 122 -20.23 3.52 5.65
N VAL A 123 -19.33 4.36 6.15
CA VAL A 123 -18.11 4.78 5.44
C VAL A 123 -17.18 3.58 5.20
N LEU A 124 -17.04 2.69 6.20
CA LEU A 124 -16.27 1.46 6.08
C LEU A 124 -16.82 0.56 4.97
N ILE A 125 -18.13 0.27 4.98
CA ILE A 125 -18.78 -0.61 4.00
C ILE A 125 -18.61 -0.04 2.58
N THR A 126 -18.78 1.26 2.42
CA THR A 126 -18.62 1.91 1.11
C THR A 126 -17.17 1.85 0.65
N ALA A 127 -16.21 2.12 1.53
CA ALA A 127 -14.79 1.97 1.21
C ALA A 127 -14.44 0.52 0.85
N LEU A 128 -14.97 -0.46 1.60
CA LEU A 128 -14.77 -1.88 1.32
C LEU A 128 -15.35 -2.28 -0.04
N ALA A 129 -16.54 -1.78 -0.40
CA ALA A 129 -17.16 -2.03 -1.69
C ALA A 129 -16.34 -1.45 -2.87
N GLU A 130 -15.71 -0.29 -2.69
CA GLU A 130 -14.83 0.28 -3.70
C GLU A 130 -13.49 -0.47 -3.78
N LEU A 131 -12.86 -0.80 -2.65
CA LEU A 131 -11.63 -1.59 -2.64
C LEU A 131 -11.81 -2.98 -3.26
N ARG A 132 -12.98 -3.61 -3.04
CA ARG A 132 -13.33 -4.90 -3.63
C ARG A 132 -13.25 -4.89 -5.16
N LYS A 133 -13.60 -3.77 -5.81
CA LYS A 133 -13.51 -3.62 -7.27
C LYS A 133 -12.08 -3.53 -7.77
N LEU A 134 -11.14 -3.19 -6.90
CA LEU A 134 -9.71 -3.06 -7.22
C LEU A 134 -8.93 -4.37 -7.00
N LEU A 135 -9.51 -5.34 -6.29
CA LEU A 135 -8.87 -6.63 -6.08
C LEU A 135 -8.81 -7.43 -7.38
N PRO A 136 -7.69 -8.10 -7.68
CA PRO A 136 -7.57 -8.93 -8.88
C PRO A 136 -8.23 -10.31 -8.73
N PHE A 137 -8.86 -10.56 -7.60
CA PHE A 137 -9.54 -11.81 -7.24
C PHE A 137 -10.85 -11.50 -6.49
N PRO A 138 -11.82 -12.42 -6.43
CA PRO A 138 -13.03 -12.25 -5.63
C PRO A 138 -12.67 -12.19 -4.13
N LEU A 139 -13.34 -11.32 -3.38
CA LEU A 139 -13.24 -11.29 -1.92
C LEU A 139 -14.05 -12.47 -1.37
N LEU A 140 -13.36 -13.48 -0.83
CA LEU A 140 -13.95 -14.72 -0.30
C LEU A 140 -14.12 -14.67 1.21
N GLY A 141 -13.18 -14.06 1.92
CA GLY A 141 -13.19 -13.96 3.37
C GLY A 141 -12.66 -12.62 3.86
N PHE A 142 -13.20 -12.17 4.98
CA PHE A 142 -12.90 -10.90 5.61
C PHE A 142 -12.62 -11.13 7.09
N ASP A 143 -11.34 -11.22 7.46
CA ASP A 143 -10.88 -11.41 8.83
C ASP A 143 -10.49 -10.08 9.46
N THR A 144 -11.05 -9.77 10.64
CA THR A 144 -10.87 -8.48 11.28
C THR A 144 -10.45 -8.60 12.73
N ASP A 145 -10.02 -7.50 13.31
CA ASP A 145 -9.92 -7.42 14.76
C ASP A 145 -11.32 -7.31 15.40
N ASN A 146 -11.34 -7.27 16.74
CA ASN A 146 -12.61 -7.17 17.48
C ASN A 146 -13.06 -5.70 17.63
N ASP A 147 -12.73 -4.82 16.74
CA ASP A 147 -13.16 -3.43 16.77
C ASP A 147 -14.66 -3.31 16.42
N SER A 148 -15.35 -2.40 17.09
CA SER A 148 -16.79 -2.20 16.89
C SER A 148 -17.17 -1.71 15.49
N VAL A 149 -16.24 -1.09 14.77
CA VAL A 149 -16.46 -0.64 13.40
C VAL A 149 -16.54 -1.81 12.42
N PHE A 150 -15.94 -2.96 12.76
CA PHE A 150 -16.04 -4.20 11.99
C PHE A 150 -17.11 -5.13 12.57
N MET A 151 -17.21 -5.19 13.91
CA MET A 151 -18.10 -6.09 14.62
C MET A 151 -19.46 -5.46 14.88
N ASN A 152 -20.26 -5.30 13.82
CA ASN A 152 -21.62 -4.77 13.85
C ASN A 152 -22.51 -5.46 12.80
N GLU A 153 -23.82 -5.29 12.93
CA GLU A 153 -24.84 -5.93 12.08
C GLU A 153 -24.68 -5.55 10.61
N SER A 154 -24.43 -4.27 10.30
CA SER A 154 -24.32 -3.80 8.92
C SER A 154 -23.15 -4.44 8.16
N VAL A 155 -22.01 -4.67 8.82
CA VAL A 155 -20.87 -5.39 8.23
C VAL A 155 -21.19 -6.87 8.05
N GLN A 156 -21.87 -7.49 9.03
CA GLN A 156 -22.33 -8.88 8.91
C GLN A 156 -23.30 -9.05 7.73
N GLU A 157 -24.31 -8.19 7.61
CA GLU A 157 -25.26 -8.19 6.50
C GLU A 157 -24.60 -7.99 5.15
N TYR A 158 -23.63 -7.06 5.07
CA TYR A 158 -22.83 -6.85 3.87
C TYR A 158 -22.09 -8.13 3.46
N CYS A 159 -21.42 -8.77 4.41
CA CYS A 159 -20.68 -10.00 4.13
C CYS A 159 -21.60 -11.15 3.73
N LEU A 160 -22.72 -11.33 4.43
CA LEU A 160 -23.72 -12.37 4.10
C LEU A 160 -24.32 -12.18 2.72
N ARG A 161 -24.75 -10.96 2.38
CA ARG A 161 -25.33 -10.63 1.07
C ARG A 161 -24.38 -10.94 -0.09
N ASP A 162 -23.10 -10.69 0.11
CA ASP A 162 -22.08 -10.81 -0.92
C ASP A 162 -21.31 -12.15 -0.85
N ASN A 163 -21.77 -13.11 -0.02
CA ASN A 163 -21.13 -14.42 0.21
C ASN A 163 -19.65 -14.31 0.66
N ILE A 164 -19.35 -13.35 1.52
CA ILE A 164 -18.03 -13.15 2.11
C ILE A 164 -18.02 -13.79 3.50
N GLU A 165 -17.09 -14.70 3.76
CA GLU A 165 -16.92 -15.30 5.07
C GLU A 165 -16.35 -14.28 6.06
N LEU A 166 -17.17 -13.79 6.99
CA LEU A 166 -16.70 -12.89 8.06
C LEU A 166 -16.10 -13.70 9.20
N THR A 167 -14.85 -13.43 9.54
CA THR A 167 -14.14 -14.01 10.68
C THR A 167 -13.48 -12.93 11.53
N ARG A 168 -13.02 -13.30 12.72
CA ARG A 168 -12.31 -12.38 13.61
C ARG A 168 -11.17 -13.06 14.34
N CYS A 169 -10.14 -12.29 14.70
CA CYS A 169 -9.05 -12.77 15.52
C CYS A 169 -9.45 -12.96 17.01
N ARG A 170 -8.65 -13.71 17.75
CA ARG A 170 -8.80 -13.82 19.21
C ARG A 170 -8.51 -12.48 19.88
N PRO A 171 -9.26 -12.10 20.91
CA PRO A 171 -8.96 -10.91 21.71
C PRO A 171 -7.54 -10.97 22.27
N TYR A 172 -6.80 -9.85 22.17
CA TYR A 172 -5.45 -9.69 22.72
C TYR A 172 -4.36 -10.62 22.15
N ARG A 173 -4.61 -11.31 21.04
CA ARG A 173 -3.66 -12.19 20.34
C ARG A 173 -3.12 -11.53 19.07
N LYS A 174 -2.11 -10.70 19.21
CA LYS A 174 -1.47 -9.95 18.10
C LYS A 174 -0.95 -10.81 16.95
N ASN A 175 -0.65 -12.07 17.20
CA ASN A 175 -0.13 -12.95 16.15
C ASN A 175 -1.22 -13.42 15.18
N ASP A 176 -2.50 -13.25 15.52
CA ASP A 176 -3.60 -13.78 14.71
C ASP A 176 -3.85 -12.92 13.46
N GLN A 177 -3.46 -11.65 13.46
CA GLN A 177 -3.54 -10.73 12.30
C GLN A 177 -2.13 -10.30 11.82
N ALA A 178 -1.23 -11.27 11.71
CA ALA A 178 0.17 -10.98 11.41
C ALA A 178 0.40 -10.41 10.00
N PHE A 179 -0.46 -10.73 9.05
CA PHE A 179 -0.31 -10.26 7.66
C PHE A 179 -0.64 -8.77 7.53
N VAL A 180 -1.79 -8.32 8.03
CA VAL A 180 -2.17 -6.90 7.98
C VAL A 180 -1.35 -6.06 8.95
N GLU A 181 -1.01 -6.55 10.17
CA GLU A 181 -0.10 -5.83 11.08
C GLU A 181 1.27 -5.56 10.44
N GLN A 182 1.80 -6.53 9.69
CA GLN A 182 3.04 -6.34 8.95
C GLN A 182 2.90 -5.21 7.92
N LYS A 183 1.78 -5.12 7.21
CA LYS A 183 1.53 -4.09 6.20
C LYS A 183 1.26 -2.73 6.82
N ASN A 184 0.55 -2.67 7.93
CA ASN A 184 0.37 -1.42 8.69
C ASN A 184 1.72 -0.76 9.04
N GLY A 185 2.69 -1.54 9.49
CA GLY A 185 4.03 -1.05 9.78
C GLY A 185 4.90 -0.84 8.55
N ALA A 186 4.95 -1.82 7.65
CA ALA A 186 5.88 -1.83 6.52
C ALA A 186 5.41 -1.00 5.32
N VAL A 187 4.12 -0.67 5.22
CA VAL A 187 3.53 0.11 4.15
C VAL A 187 2.99 1.42 4.71
N VAL A 188 1.85 1.39 5.41
CA VAL A 188 1.16 2.62 5.81
C VAL A 188 2.05 3.51 6.68
N ARG A 189 2.57 3.01 7.79
CA ARG A 189 3.40 3.82 8.70
C ARG A 189 4.73 4.27 8.09
N LYS A 190 5.30 3.52 7.17
CA LYS A 190 6.51 3.95 6.46
C LYS A 190 6.26 5.04 5.42
N ILE A 191 5.10 5.03 4.78
CA ILE A 191 4.79 5.93 3.66
C ILE A 191 4.07 7.18 4.17
N VAL A 192 3.10 7.03 5.08
CA VAL A 192 2.29 8.13 5.62
C VAL A 192 2.90 8.73 6.90
N GLY A 193 3.62 7.91 7.70
CA GLY A 193 4.17 8.35 8.97
C GLY A 193 3.17 8.26 10.13
N TYR A 194 3.44 9.09 11.16
CA TYR A 194 2.70 9.10 12.43
C TYR A 194 2.05 10.45 12.74
N ARG A 195 2.05 11.36 11.76
CA ARG A 195 1.47 12.70 11.92
C ARG A 195 -0.06 12.65 11.96
N ARG A 196 -0.66 13.76 12.38
CA ARG A 196 -2.11 13.92 12.42
C ARG A 196 -2.63 14.40 11.07
N PHE A 197 -3.70 13.76 10.60
CA PHE A 197 -4.41 14.15 9.40
C PHE A 197 -5.89 14.28 9.72
N GLU A 198 -6.48 15.44 9.41
CA GLU A 198 -7.87 15.75 9.66
C GLU A 198 -8.55 16.29 8.39
N GLY A 199 -9.87 16.08 8.33
CA GLY A 199 -10.74 16.67 7.35
C GLY A 199 -10.62 16.12 5.94
N LEU A 200 -11.40 16.72 5.06
CA LEU A 200 -11.60 16.23 3.71
C LEU A 200 -10.34 16.38 2.84
N GLN A 201 -9.60 17.47 3.00
CA GLN A 201 -8.40 17.73 2.22
C GLN A 201 -7.33 16.66 2.48
N ALA A 202 -7.05 16.36 3.76
CA ALA A 202 -6.10 15.33 4.14
C ALA A 202 -6.53 13.95 3.63
N THR A 203 -7.81 13.63 3.73
CA THR A 203 -8.36 12.36 3.27
C THR A 203 -8.26 12.22 1.74
N ARG A 204 -8.45 13.29 0.98
CA ARG A 204 -8.25 13.31 -0.48
C ARG A 204 -6.79 13.11 -0.88
N GLU A 205 -5.85 13.75 -0.19
CA GLU A 205 -4.42 13.56 -0.47
C GLU A 205 -3.95 12.16 -0.07
N LEU A 206 -4.48 11.57 1.00
CA LEU A 206 -4.26 10.15 1.33
C LEU A 206 -4.79 9.22 0.22
N ALA A 207 -5.96 9.50 -0.36
CA ALA A 207 -6.49 8.71 -1.49
C ALA A 207 -5.58 8.78 -2.72
N LYS A 208 -5.07 9.95 -3.06
CA LYS A 208 -4.09 10.13 -4.16
C LYS A 208 -2.80 9.37 -3.88
N LEU A 209 -2.30 9.43 -2.66
CA LEU A 209 -1.13 8.64 -2.24
C LEU A 209 -1.38 7.14 -2.43
N TYR A 210 -2.51 6.64 -1.97
CA TYR A 210 -2.81 5.20 -2.03
C TYR A 210 -3.04 4.70 -3.45
N SER A 211 -3.51 5.53 -4.36
CA SER A 211 -3.67 5.15 -5.77
C SER A 211 -2.35 4.76 -6.44
N SER A 212 -1.27 5.52 -6.21
CA SER A 212 0.07 5.18 -6.71
C SER A 212 0.77 4.13 -5.84
N MET A 213 0.59 4.21 -4.52
CA MET A 213 1.18 3.30 -3.57
C MET A 213 0.74 1.84 -3.80
N ARG A 214 -0.56 1.58 -4.03
CA ARG A 214 -1.08 0.22 -4.27
C ARG A 214 -0.40 -0.47 -5.45
N LEU A 215 -0.18 0.27 -6.54
CA LEU A 215 0.51 -0.24 -7.72
C LEU A 215 1.98 -0.55 -7.41
N PHE A 216 2.65 0.35 -6.71
CA PHE A 216 4.06 0.17 -6.37
C PHE A 216 4.27 -1.02 -5.42
N ILE A 217 3.48 -1.12 -4.34
CA ILE A 217 3.68 -2.19 -3.35
C ILE A 217 3.29 -3.58 -3.87
N ASN A 218 2.26 -3.65 -4.71
CA ASN A 218 1.78 -4.94 -5.21
C ASN A 218 2.63 -5.46 -6.38
N PHE A 219 3.15 -4.58 -7.22
CA PHE A 219 3.93 -4.99 -8.40
C PHE A 219 5.45 -4.92 -8.22
N PHE A 220 5.97 -4.00 -7.40
CA PHE A 220 7.41 -3.72 -7.32
C PHE A 220 8.02 -3.83 -5.92
N GLN A 221 7.23 -4.10 -4.87
CA GLN A 221 7.76 -4.23 -3.51
C GLN A 221 7.73 -5.67 -3.01
N PRO A 222 8.87 -6.41 -3.07
CA PRO A 222 8.94 -7.78 -2.60
C PRO A 222 8.85 -7.85 -1.08
N SER A 223 8.18 -8.87 -0.60
CA SER A 223 8.04 -9.15 0.83
C SER A 223 8.39 -10.60 1.15
N PHE A 224 8.73 -10.88 2.41
CA PHE A 224 8.84 -12.25 2.89
C PHE A 224 7.44 -12.79 3.23
N LYS A 225 7.15 -14.02 2.82
CA LYS A 225 6.03 -14.81 3.33
C LYS A 225 6.59 -15.88 4.26
N LEU A 226 6.00 -16.04 5.44
CA LEU A 226 6.39 -17.09 6.38
C LEU A 226 6.03 -18.44 5.77
N LYS A 227 7.03 -19.32 5.70
CA LYS A 227 6.85 -20.70 5.22
C LYS A 227 6.59 -21.63 6.38
N GLU A 228 7.37 -21.50 7.43
CA GLU A 228 7.38 -22.44 8.54
C GLU A 228 7.78 -21.72 9.83
N LYS A 229 7.11 -22.04 10.92
CA LYS A 229 7.43 -21.54 12.26
C LYS A 229 7.49 -22.75 13.21
N HIS A 230 8.68 -23.07 13.64
CA HIS A 230 8.91 -24.11 14.64
C HIS A 230 9.27 -23.50 15.97
N ARG A 231 8.70 -24.02 17.05
CA ARG A 231 9.02 -23.60 18.41
C ARG A 231 9.63 -24.77 19.17
N ASP A 232 10.84 -24.57 19.66
CA ASP A 232 11.55 -25.50 20.53
C ASP A 232 11.81 -24.79 21.85
N GLY A 233 11.02 -25.09 22.87
CA GLY A 233 11.04 -24.41 24.16
C GLY A 233 10.87 -22.90 24.04
N ALA A 234 11.86 -22.12 24.45
CA ALA A 234 11.90 -20.65 24.33
C ALA A 234 12.34 -20.19 22.93
N ARG A 235 12.97 -21.03 22.14
CA ARG A 235 13.51 -20.69 20.82
C ARG A 235 12.43 -20.79 19.75
N VAL A 236 12.28 -19.74 18.93
CA VAL A 236 11.39 -19.73 17.77
C VAL A 236 12.22 -19.62 16.50
N VAL A 237 12.16 -20.63 15.66
CA VAL A 237 12.79 -20.67 14.33
C VAL A 237 11.72 -20.35 13.29
N LYS A 238 11.99 -19.36 12.44
CA LYS A 238 11.10 -18.97 11.33
C LYS A 238 11.84 -19.18 10.02
N ARG A 239 11.23 -19.93 9.12
CA ARG A 239 11.68 -20.07 7.74
C ARG A 239 10.74 -19.27 6.83
N TYR A 240 11.28 -18.67 5.80
CA TYR A 240 10.54 -17.84 4.86
C TYR A 240 10.69 -18.35 3.44
N HIS A 241 9.65 -18.18 2.64
CA HIS A 241 9.76 -18.34 1.20
C HIS A 241 10.73 -17.31 0.61
N ARG A 242 11.19 -17.58 -0.62
CA ARG A 242 11.94 -16.56 -1.38
C ARG A 242 11.14 -15.27 -1.46
N PRO A 243 11.78 -14.10 -1.26
CA PRO A 243 11.08 -12.84 -1.40
C PRO A 243 10.46 -12.68 -2.78
N ALA A 244 9.19 -12.34 -2.83
CA ALA A 244 8.44 -12.09 -4.06
C ALA A 244 7.46 -10.94 -3.86
N THR A 245 7.00 -10.32 -4.95
CA THR A 245 5.92 -9.34 -4.92
C THR A 245 4.57 -10.06 -4.82
N PRO A 246 3.50 -9.41 -4.33
CA PRO A 246 2.15 -9.94 -4.41
C PRO A 246 1.73 -10.34 -5.83
N TYR A 247 2.08 -9.54 -6.83
CA TYR A 247 1.89 -9.84 -8.25
C TYR A 247 2.53 -11.16 -8.65
N GLN A 248 3.82 -11.38 -8.33
CA GLN A 248 4.51 -12.64 -8.65
C GLN A 248 3.83 -13.84 -8.00
N ARG A 249 3.42 -13.71 -6.72
CA ARG A 249 2.71 -14.79 -6.03
C ARG A 249 1.35 -15.12 -6.64
N LEU A 250 0.61 -14.11 -7.12
CA LEU A 250 -0.63 -14.34 -7.86
C LEU A 250 -0.41 -15.07 -9.17
N LEU A 251 0.66 -14.74 -9.91
CA LEU A 251 1.01 -15.47 -11.13
C LEU A 251 1.40 -16.92 -10.86
N ASP A 252 2.07 -17.17 -9.73
CA ASP A 252 2.56 -18.51 -9.34
C ASP A 252 1.46 -19.37 -8.71
N ASP A 253 0.36 -18.79 -8.21
CA ASP A 253 -0.74 -19.55 -7.59
C ASP A 253 -1.60 -20.23 -8.64
N ALA A 254 -1.65 -21.55 -8.60
CA ALA A 254 -2.40 -22.36 -9.58
C ALA A 254 -3.90 -22.06 -9.60
N ARG A 255 -4.45 -21.53 -8.51
CA ARG A 255 -5.88 -21.15 -8.36
C ARG A 255 -6.21 -19.80 -9.00
N THR A 256 -5.21 -19.00 -9.39
CA THR A 256 -5.43 -17.74 -10.11
C THR A 256 -5.89 -18.04 -11.55
N PRO A 257 -7.05 -17.55 -11.98
CA PRO A 257 -7.56 -17.77 -13.35
C PRO A 257 -6.62 -17.17 -14.40
N GLU A 258 -6.56 -17.79 -15.58
CA GLU A 258 -5.62 -17.37 -16.63
C GLU A 258 -5.95 -15.98 -17.20
N ASP A 259 -7.23 -15.62 -17.30
CA ASP A 259 -7.64 -14.26 -17.69
C ASP A 259 -7.13 -13.20 -16.71
N THR A 260 -7.14 -13.52 -15.41
CA THR A 260 -6.59 -12.65 -14.36
C THR A 260 -5.08 -12.53 -14.48
N ARG A 261 -4.37 -13.64 -14.77
CA ARG A 261 -2.92 -13.61 -15.01
C ARG A 261 -2.58 -12.74 -16.22
N LEU A 262 -3.32 -12.89 -17.31
CA LEU A 262 -3.12 -12.09 -18.53
C LEU A 262 -3.37 -10.59 -18.26
N ARG A 263 -4.45 -10.24 -17.57
CA ARG A 263 -4.72 -8.84 -17.17
C ARG A 263 -3.60 -8.26 -16.30
N LEU A 264 -3.14 -9.02 -15.32
CA LEU A 264 -2.05 -8.57 -14.44
C LEU A 264 -0.73 -8.39 -15.19
N LYS A 265 -0.39 -9.30 -16.12
CA LYS A 265 0.78 -9.18 -17.00
C LYS A 265 0.68 -7.94 -17.89
N ALA A 266 -0.48 -7.71 -18.49
CA ALA A 266 -0.72 -6.51 -19.32
C ALA A 266 -0.58 -5.22 -18.51
N MET A 267 -1.16 -5.16 -17.31
CA MET A 267 -1.03 -4.04 -16.39
C MET A 267 0.45 -3.80 -16.00
N TYR A 268 1.18 -4.85 -15.61
CA TYR A 268 2.59 -4.75 -15.26
C TYR A 268 3.43 -4.10 -16.36
N LEU A 269 3.16 -4.39 -17.62
CA LEU A 269 3.89 -3.81 -18.76
C LEU A 269 3.66 -2.30 -18.92
N THR A 270 2.55 -1.77 -18.40
CA THR A 270 2.26 -0.33 -18.45
C THR A 270 2.80 0.45 -17.24
N LEU A 271 3.19 -0.23 -16.16
CA LEU A 271 3.62 0.41 -14.92
C LEU A 271 5.08 0.85 -14.98
N ASP A 272 5.30 2.12 -14.67
CA ASP A 272 6.62 2.73 -14.53
C ASP A 272 6.97 2.90 -13.04
N PRO A 273 7.88 2.09 -12.49
CA PRO A 273 8.21 2.12 -11.06
C PRO A 273 8.82 3.45 -10.60
N VAL A 274 9.55 4.15 -11.46
CA VAL A 274 10.17 5.43 -11.12
C VAL A 274 9.13 6.53 -11.03
N ARG A 275 8.19 6.54 -11.97
CA ARG A 275 7.06 7.48 -11.94
C ARG A 275 6.16 7.23 -10.74
N LEU A 276 5.83 5.99 -10.42
CA LEU A 276 5.06 5.65 -9.23
C LEU A 276 5.74 6.15 -7.95
N LEU A 277 7.05 5.96 -7.81
CA LEU A 277 7.81 6.49 -6.67
C LEU A 277 7.80 8.01 -6.61
N ARG A 278 7.91 8.69 -7.74
CA ARG A 278 7.82 10.15 -7.81
C ARG A 278 6.43 10.64 -7.38
N ASP A 279 5.36 10.01 -7.88
CA ASP A 279 4.00 10.38 -7.55
C ASP A 279 3.70 10.15 -6.04
N ILE A 280 4.23 9.06 -5.46
CA ILE A 280 4.20 8.82 -4.02
C ILE A 280 4.91 9.95 -3.26
N ARG A 281 6.11 10.36 -3.67
CA ARG A 281 6.87 11.44 -3.01
C ARG A 281 6.14 12.77 -3.06
N LEU A 282 5.61 13.14 -4.22
CA LEU A 282 4.82 14.36 -4.38
C LEU A 282 3.56 14.37 -3.49
N ALA A 283 2.89 13.22 -3.36
CA ALA A 283 1.77 13.10 -2.44
C ALA A 283 2.20 13.18 -0.97
N GLN A 284 3.37 12.62 -0.62
CA GLN A 284 3.94 12.74 0.72
C GLN A 284 4.29 14.19 1.07
N GLU A 285 4.88 14.95 0.15
CA GLU A 285 5.18 16.37 0.34
C GLU A 285 3.90 17.18 0.64
N ARG A 286 2.84 16.97 -0.15
CA ARG A 286 1.53 17.61 0.11
C ARG A 286 0.94 17.21 1.45
N LEU A 287 1.06 15.97 1.85
CA LEU A 287 0.61 15.51 3.15
C LEU A 287 1.42 16.14 4.30
N VAL A 288 2.71 16.39 4.11
CA VAL A 288 3.53 17.12 5.09
C VAL A 288 3.03 18.54 5.28
N ASP A 289 2.64 19.21 4.18
CA ASP A 289 2.16 20.59 4.22
C ASP A 289 0.83 20.76 4.98
N ILE A 290 -0.01 19.74 4.99
CA ILE A 290 -1.33 19.76 5.67
C ILE A 290 -1.33 19.02 7.02
N ALA A 291 -0.29 18.25 7.31
CA ALA A 291 -0.21 17.47 8.54
C ALA A 291 -0.16 18.37 9.79
N ASP A 292 -0.81 17.89 10.88
CA ASP A 292 -0.88 18.54 12.18
C ASP A 292 -1.58 19.92 12.16
N LYS A 293 -2.19 20.30 11.04
CA LYS A 293 -3.02 21.50 10.93
C LYS A 293 -4.49 21.11 11.16
N PRO A 294 -5.24 21.87 11.93
CA PRO A 294 -6.68 21.70 12.00
C PRO A 294 -7.29 21.97 10.62
N ASP A 295 -8.35 21.24 10.29
CA ASP A 295 -9.06 21.46 9.04
C ASP A 295 -9.66 22.88 9.04
N GLY A 296 -9.11 23.77 8.20
CA GLY A 296 -9.60 25.15 8.07
C GLY A 296 -11.05 25.23 7.57
N SER A 297 -11.59 24.13 7.03
CA SER A 297 -12.99 24.03 6.62
C SER A 297 -13.96 23.91 7.81
N ALA A 298 -13.47 23.48 8.97
CA ALA A 298 -14.29 23.40 10.19
C ALA A 298 -14.67 24.79 10.78
N ALA A 299 -14.05 25.88 10.29
CA ALA A 299 -14.34 27.24 10.71
C ALA A 299 -15.29 27.99 9.76
N ALA A 300 -15.63 27.41 8.61
CA ALA A 300 -16.61 27.97 7.66
C ALA A 300 -17.82 27.04 7.59
N ASP A 301 -18.88 27.48 8.22
CA ASP A 301 -20.28 27.00 8.14
C ASP A 301 -20.50 25.48 7.86
N GLY A 302 -20.97 24.85 8.87
CA GLY A 302 -21.56 23.55 9.14
C GLY A 302 -22.34 22.77 8.10
N GLU A 303 -22.05 22.83 6.83
CA GLU A 303 -22.48 21.83 5.86
C GLU A 303 -21.39 20.79 5.69
N ALA A 304 -21.52 19.69 6.42
CA ALA A 304 -20.80 18.46 6.09
C ALA A 304 -21.12 18.13 4.64
N LEU A 305 -20.08 18.06 3.78
CA LEU A 305 -20.24 17.59 2.40
C LEU A 305 -21.01 16.27 2.43
N PRO A 306 -22.05 16.08 1.61
CA PRO A 306 -22.78 14.83 1.55
C PRO A 306 -21.80 13.68 1.40
N LEU A 307 -22.02 12.60 2.16
CA LEU A 307 -21.16 11.42 2.11
C LEU A 307 -20.94 10.91 0.67
N GLU A 308 -21.97 11.04 -0.17
CA GLU A 308 -21.91 10.68 -1.59
C GLU A 308 -20.91 11.50 -2.40
N ASP A 309 -20.82 12.80 -2.17
CA ASP A 309 -19.84 13.67 -2.85
C ASP A 309 -18.41 13.35 -2.41
N PHE A 310 -18.21 13.09 -1.13
CA PHE A 310 -16.93 12.63 -0.60
C PHE A 310 -16.51 11.30 -1.23
N LEU A 311 -17.40 10.33 -1.25
CA LEU A 311 -17.13 8.99 -1.82
C LEU A 311 -16.95 9.04 -3.33
N SER A 312 -17.69 9.90 -4.02
CA SER A 312 -17.49 10.16 -5.44
C SER A 312 -16.11 10.77 -5.71
N GLY A 313 -15.68 11.71 -4.89
CA GLY A 313 -14.34 12.28 -4.96
C GLY A 313 -13.22 11.26 -4.71
N LEU A 314 -13.39 10.35 -3.75
CA LEU A 314 -12.48 9.24 -3.53
C LEU A 314 -12.45 8.29 -4.73
N ARG A 315 -13.61 7.93 -5.26
CA ARG A 315 -13.74 7.05 -6.43
C ARG A 315 -13.02 7.63 -7.64
N ILE A 316 -13.16 8.93 -7.89
CA ILE A 316 -12.46 9.65 -8.96
C ILE A 316 -10.94 9.64 -8.71
N ALA A 317 -10.50 9.89 -7.49
CA ALA A 317 -9.08 9.88 -7.14
C ALA A 317 -8.44 8.50 -7.31
N TRP A 318 -9.14 7.43 -6.95
CA TRP A 318 -8.67 6.05 -7.15
C TRP A 318 -8.63 5.67 -8.64
N ARG A 319 -9.70 5.96 -9.41
CA ARG A 319 -9.75 5.69 -10.85
C ARG A 319 -8.73 6.53 -11.63
N GLY A 320 -8.48 7.76 -11.22
CA GLY A 320 -7.43 8.59 -11.82
C GLY A 320 -6.04 7.97 -11.73
N GLY A 321 -5.76 7.22 -10.65
CA GLY A 321 -4.53 6.42 -10.52
C GLY A 321 -4.51 5.18 -11.42
N GLU A 322 -5.65 4.65 -11.81
CA GLU A 322 -5.76 3.50 -12.73
C GLU A 322 -5.88 3.90 -14.20
N VAL A 323 -6.64 4.96 -14.50
CA VAL A 323 -6.94 5.42 -15.88
C VAL A 323 -5.79 6.23 -16.48
N ASN A 324 -4.96 6.83 -15.63
CA ASN A 324 -3.73 7.49 -16.06
C ASN A 324 -2.51 6.77 -15.46
N PRO A 325 -2.40 5.46 -15.67
CA PRO A 325 -1.20 4.76 -15.26
C PRO A 325 -0.03 5.43 -16.00
N THR A 326 1.10 5.20 -15.60
CA THR A 326 2.39 5.55 -16.14
C THR A 326 2.61 5.13 -17.60
N ALA A 327 1.57 4.85 -18.36
CA ALA A 327 1.56 4.14 -19.63
C ALA A 327 2.10 4.93 -20.84
N ARG A 328 2.40 6.21 -20.72
CA ARG A 328 3.06 6.97 -21.81
C ARG A 328 4.11 7.89 -21.19
N PRO A 329 5.41 7.60 -21.38
CA PRO A 329 6.43 8.61 -21.17
C PRO A 329 6.07 9.79 -22.10
N LYS A 330 5.93 10.99 -21.52
CA LYS A 330 5.94 12.20 -22.37
C LYS A 330 7.22 12.13 -23.18
N PRO A 331 7.19 12.32 -24.52
CA PRO A 331 8.39 12.35 -25.32
C PRO A 331 9.35 13.33 -24.65
N ALA A 332 10.57 12.89 -24.41
CA ALA A 332 11.60 13.72 -23.81
C ALA A 332 11.69 14.99 -24.65
N VAL A 333 11.30 16.11 -24.06
CA VAL A 333 11.53 17.41 -24.69
C VAL A 333 13.03 17.48 -24.89
N LYS A 334 13.47 17.36 -26.15
CA LYS A 334 14.86 17.57 -26.49
C LYS A 334 15.18 18.97 -25.97
N ARG A 335 15.93 19.04 -24.87
CA ARG A 335 16.56 20.30 -24.47
C ARG A 335 17.43 20.65 -25.66
N GLU A 336 17.00 21.64 -26.45
CA GLU A 336 17.89 22.30 -27.39
C GLU A 336 19.09 22.73 -26.57
N ARG A 337 20.24 22.20 -26.92
CA ARG A 337 21.49 22.70 -26.40
C ARG A 337 21.49 24.18 -26.76
N ARG A 338 21.32 25.06 -25.77
CA ARG A 338 21.64 26.48 -25.97
C ARG A 338 23.00 26.52 -26.60
N ARG A 339 23.07 26.97 -27.84
CA ARG A 339 24.35 27.34 -28.45
C ARG A 339 24.96 28.36 -27.51
N PRO A 340 26.26 28.26 -27.19
CA PRO A 340 26.93 29.31 -26.43
C PRO A 340 26.77 30.61 -27.20
N ASP A 341 26.42 31.67 -26.47
CA ASP A 341 26.23 33.01 -27.00
C ASP A 341 27.52 33.43 -27.69
N PRO A 342 27.50 33.83 -28.97
CA PRO A 342 28.73 34.25 -29.70
C PRO A 342 29.40 35.47 -29.06
N LEU A 343 28.74 36.19 -28.17
CA LEU A 343 29.29 37.38 -27.50
C LEU A 343 30.25 37.07 -26.34
N LEU A 344 30.29 35.82 -25.85
CA LEU A 344 31.23 35.43 -24.78
C LEU A 344 32.58 34.87 -25.29
N ALA A 345 32.76 34.80 -26.61
CA ALA A 345 34.01 34.31 -27.20
C ALA A 345 35.06 35.46 -27.49
N VAL A 346 34.74 36.71 -27.21
CA VAL A 346 35.59 37.86 -27.57
C VAL A 346 36.41 38.43 -26.39
N THR A 347 36.24 37.91 -25.18
CA THR A 347 36.93 38.41 -23.97
C THR A 347 38.05 37.50 -23.44
N ALA A 348 38.58 36.57 -24.25
CA ALA A 348 39.71 35.72 -23.87
C ALA A 348 40.98 35.95 -24.69
N GLU A 349 41.03 36.98 -25.54
CA GLU A 349 42.25 37.46 -26.21
C GLU A 349 42.36 38.97 -26.06
N LEU A 350 42.80 39.44 -24.89
CA LEU A 350 43.51 40.71 -24.66
C LEU A 350 44.23 40.62 -23.32
#